data_249837ccc0eb12d3d70eab1b0d61c7d8
#
_entry.id   249837ccc0eb12d3d70eab1b0d61c7d8
#
_cell.length_a   1.000
_cell.length_b   1.000
_cell.length_c   1.000
_cell.angle_alpha   90.00
_cell.angle_beta   90.00
_cell.angle_gamma   90.00
#
_symmetry.space_group_name_H-M   'P 1'
#
loop_
_entity.id
_entity.type
_entity.pdbx_description
1 polymer ?
#
loop_
_entity_poly.entity_id
_entity_poly.type
_entity_poly.pdbx_seq_one_letter_code
_entity_poly.pdbx_strand_id
1 'polypeptide(L)'
;MAIKIGADIELGIKKTNFIYIPKSITKYPYIGTDHGGKVLEIRPNPGNTPEQLLNNITILLRKLFVKTKQQKFKIISSPYIRSLDHECSLGGHIHLSWTNELLEYNCRELDNFLVHRMKSPMFLGGMIFAIDALARIIENRNLANARLRCGYGQDNDFRPINSKRIELRRLPSFLYNSSVTRAILAFVYSLLDYEIKLNTSNINKKQKEIFYTKCLRANDNPIQRIKTRLIDIAETVDWFKKSKPDAIALKYLFTIKLPLPCREDIIPNWELTK
;
A
#
# COMPACT_ATOMS: atom_id res chain seq x y z
N MET A 1 10.24 4.31 -20.87
CA MET A 1 9.38 4.90 -19.84
C MET A 1 9.78 4.32 -18.49
N ALA A 2 10.02 5.17 -17.50
CA ALA A 2 10.39 4.73 -16.15
C ALA A 2 9.24 5.02 -15.17
N ILE A 3 8.88 4.00 -14.38
CA ILE A 3 8.03 4.14 -13.21
C ILE A 3 8.94 4.10 -11.98
N LYS A 4 8.68 4.95 -11.00
CA LYS A 4 9.27 4.85 -9.67
C LYS A 4 8.19 4.58 -8.65
N ILE A 5 8.51 3.72 -7.70
CA ILE A 5 7.65 3.39 -6.56
C ILE A 5 8.39 3.71 -5.27
N GLY A 6 7.74 4.43 -4.37
CA GLY A 6 8.22 4.75 -3.02
C GLY A 6 7.17 4.40 -1.99
N ALA A 7 7.51 4.47 -0.72
CA ALA A 7 6.57 4.28 0.36
C ALA A 7 6.97 5.07 1.60
N ASP A 8 5.96 5.57 2.32
CA ASP A 8 6.08 6.07 3.68
C ASP A 8 5.19 5.17 4.54
N ILE A 9 5.80 4.36 5.42
CA ILE A 9 5.08 3.30 6.10
C ILE A 9 5.14 3.53 7.60
N GLU A 10 3.98 3.64 8.20
CA GLU A 10 3.79 3.92 9.60
C GLU A 10 3.81 2.63 10.43
N LEU A 11 4.50 2.68 11.55
CA LEU A 11 4.69 1.57 12.47
C LEU A 11 4.45 2.02 13.91
N GLY A 12 3.89 1.14 14.71
CA GLY A 12 3.87 1.29 16.16
C GLY A 12 5.12 0.70 16.80
N ILE A 13 5.62 1.34 17.85
CA ILE A 13 6.64 0.75 18.72
C ILE A 13 6.07 0.63 20.11
N LYS A 14 6.04 -0.60 20.65
CA LYS A 14 5.42 -0.91 21.94
C LYS A 14 6.44 -1.49 22.90
N LYS A 15 6.46 -0.95 24.13
CA LYS A 15 7.11 -1.55 25.29
C LYS A 15 6.05 -1.77 26.36
N THR A 16 5.82 -3.03 26.72
CA THR A 16 4.69 -3.39 27.59
C THR A 16 3.36 -2.90 27.03
N ASN A 17 2.62 -2.05 27.74
CA ASN A 17 1.32 -1.50 27.32
C ASN A 17 1.37 -0.07 26.77
N PHE A 18 2.59 0.48 26.58
CA PHE A 18 2.80 1.85 26.12
C PHE A 18 3.37 1.88 24.71
N ILE A 19 2.89 2.83 23.92
CA ILE A 19 3.48 3.18 22.63
C ILE A 19 4.53 4.25 22.91
N TYR A 20 5.77 3.97 22.53
CA TYR A 20 6.88 4.88 22.78
C TYR A 20 7.91 4.80 21.67
N ILE A 21 8.27 5.95 21.12
CA ILE A 21 9.30 6.05 20.10
C ILE A 21 10.57 6.63 20.73
N PRO A 22 11.63 5.81 20.88
CA PRO A 22 12.89 6.30 21.41
C PRO A 22 13.54 7.29 20.45
N LYS A 23 14.01 8.44 20.98
CA LYS A 23 14.75 9.44 20.18
C LYS A 23 15.99 8.85 19.48
N SER A 24 16.58 7.78 20.02
CA SER A 24 17.70 7.08 19.41
C SER A 24 17.36 6.39 18.08
N ILE A 25 16.09 6.04 17.86
CA ILE A 25 15.60 5.40 16.63
C ILE A 25 15.42 6.43 15.52
N THR A 26 14.93 7.63 15.84
CA THR A 26 14.65 8.69 14.87
C THR A 26 15.88 9.44 14.38
N LYS A 27 17.07 9.13 14.90
CA LYS A 27 18.34 9.69 14.43
C LYS A 27 18.83 9.10 13.09
N TYR A 28 18.20 8.01 12.63
CA TYR A 28 18.58 7.43 11.35
C TYR A 28 17.97 8.20 10.17
N PRO A 29 18.72 8.44 9.10
CA PRO A 29 18.15 8.90 7.85
C PRO A 29 17.03 7.97 7.42
N TYR A 30 15.95 8.53 6.91
CA TYR A 30 14.75 7.79 6.42
C TYR A 30 13.92 7.11 7.51
N ILE A 31 14.17 7.38 8.79
CA ILE A 31 13.31 6.99 9.91
C ILE A 31 12.88 8.27 10.63
N GLY A 32 11.60 8.53 10.65
CA GLY A 32 11.01 9.72 11.26
C GLY A 32 9.88 9.38 12.21
N THR A 33 9.17 10.40 12.63
CA THR A 33 7.92 10.26 13.39
C THR A 33 6.83 11.03 12.70
N ASP A 34 5.60 10.55 12.85
CA ASP A 34 4.37 11.24 12.48
C ASP A 34 3.38 11.31 13.65
N HIS A 35 2.21 11.90 13.44
CA HIS A 35 1.18 12.07 14.48
C HIS A 35 1.69 12.70 15.79
N GLY A 36 2.49 13.77 15.65
CA GLY A 36 3.04 14.47 16.83
C GLY A 36 4.04 13.63 17.63
N GLY A 37 4.78 12.74 16.96
CA GLY A 37 5.81 11.90 17.58
C GLY A 37 5.29 10.56 18.12
N LYS A 38 4.04 10.20 17.83
CA LYS A 38 3.39 8.98 18.35
C LYS A 38 3.53 7.77 17.45
N VAL A 39 3.80 7.99 16.17
CA VAL A 39 3.92 6.95 15.15
C VAL A 39 5.32 7.02 14.57
N LEU A 40 5.97 5.87 14.42
CA LEU A 40 7.22 5.76 13.68
C LEU A 40 6.89 5.65 12.20
N GLU A 41 7.64 6.36 11.39
CA GLU A 41 7.52 6.31 9.95
C GLU A 41 8.86 5.94 9.31
N ILE A 42 8.86 4.91 8.48
CA ILE A 42 10.00 4.56 7.63
C ILE A 42 9.77 5.08 6.22
N ARG A 43 10.80 5.76 5.66
CA ARG A 43 10.80 6.39 4.33
C ARG A 43 11.94 5.81 3.48
N PRO A 44 11.80 4.58 2.97
CA PRO A 44 12.85 3.95 2.18
C PRO A 44 13.12 4.74 0.89
N ASN A 45 14.33 4.66 0.39
CA ASN A 45 14.62 5.18 -0.95
C ASN A 45 13.66 4.54 -1.96
N PRO A 46 13.10 5.32 -2.89
CA PRO A 46 12.24 4.77 -3.94
C PRO A 46 13.01 3.79 -4.82
N GLY A 47 12.29 2.85 -5.41
CA GLY A 47 12.82 1.89 -6.38
C GLY A 47 12.22 2.09 -7.78
N ASN A 48 12.91 1.59 -8.80
CA ASN A 48 12.36 1.46 -10.15
C ASN A 48 11.57 0.16 -10.33
N THR A 49 11.64 -0.72 -9.34
CA THR A 49 10.89 -1.98 -9.28
C THR A 49 10.39 -2.22 -7.85
N PRO A 50 9.33 -3.04 -7.68
CA PRO A 50 8.86 -3.47 -6.35
C PRO A 50 9.96 -4.15 -5.53
N GLU A 51 10.84 -4.92 -6.17
CA GLU A 51 11.94 -5.60 -5.51
C GLU A 51 12.97 -4.63 -4.94
N GLN A 52 13.37 -3.59 -5.70
CA GLN A 52 14.28 -2.57 -5.19
C GLN A 52 13.70 -1.86 -3.98
N LEU A 53 12.41 -1.50 -4.01
CA LEU A 53 11.76 -0.86 -2.88
C LEU A 53 11.67 -1.82 -1.68
N LEU A 54 11.33 -3.09 -1.89
CA LEU A 54 11.31 -4.11 -0.83
C LEU A 54 12.68 -4.27 -0.16
N ASN A 55 13.77 -4.28 -0.95
CA ASN A 55 15.12 -4.35 -0.43
C ASN A 55 15.45 -3.13 0.43
N ASN A 56 15.07 -1.92 -0.02
CA ASN A 56 15.26 -0.69 0.74
C ASN A 56 14.46 -0.70 2.07
N ILE A 57 13.23 -1.20 2.06
CA ILE A 57 12.42 -1.43 3.27
C ILE A 57 13.13 -2.40 4.21
N THR A 58 13.62 -3.53 3.69
CA THR A 58 14.30 -4.57 4.48
C THR A 58 15.55 -4.02 5.18
N ILE A 59 16.33 -3.17 4.50
CA ILE A 59 17.51 -2.50 5.08
C ILE A 59 17.09 -1.63 6.27
N LEU A 60 16.02 -0.84 6.16
CA LEU A 60 15.55 0.00 7.25
C LEU A 60 14.99 -0.83 8.41
N LEU A 61 14.23 -1.90 8.12
CA LEU A 61 13.72 -2.80 9.15
C LEU A 61 14.85 -3.50 9.91
N ARG A 62 15.94 -3.91 9.25
CA ARG A 62 17.12 -4.47 9.93
C ARG A 62 17.75 -3.46 10.89
N LYS A 63 17.93 -2.22 10.47
CA LYS A 63 18.46 -1.14 11.34
C LYS A 63 17.53 -0.92 12.55
N LEU A 64 16.23 -0.88 12.30
CA LEU A 64 15.21 -0.71 13.33
C LEU A 64 15.21 -1.89 14.30
N PHE A 65 15.30 -3.14 13.79
CA PHE A 65 15.36 -4.36 14.57
C PHE A 65 16.54 -4.37 15.56
N VAL A 66 17.75 -4.07 15.10
CA VAL A 66 18.93 -4.05 15.99
C VAL A 66 18.70 -3.13 17.19
N LYS A 67 18.08 -1.96 16.97
CA LYS A 67 17.81 -0.99 18.04
C LYS A 67 16.68 -1.40 18.96
N THR A 68 15.60 -1.92 18.39
CA THR A 68 14.43 -2.34 19.18
C THR A 68 14.74 -3.58 20.02
N LYS A 69 15.52 -4.53 19.50
CA LYS A 69 15.96 -5.72 20.25
C LYS A 69 16.76 -5.36 21.48
N GLN A 70 17.73 -4.43 21.38
CA GLN A 70 18.53 -3.97 22.50
C GLN A 70 17.67 -3.38 23.64
N GLN A 71 16.53 -2.78 23.30
CA GLN A 71 15.65 -2.08 24.23
C GLN A 71 14.38 -2.89 24.58
N LYS A 72 14.26 -4.13 24.10
CA LYS A 72 13.11 -5.02 24.31
C LYS A 72 11.77 -4.40 23.82
N PHE A 73 11.81 -3.68 22.70
CA PHE A 73 10.61 -3.16 22.04
C PHE A 73 10.08 -4.15 21.01
N LYS A 74 8.77 -4.10 20.78
CA LYS A 74 8.08 -4.75 19.65
C LYS A 74 7.75 -3.75 18.58
N ILE A 75 7.83 -4.15 17.31
CA ILE A 75 7.42 -3.36 16.16
C ILE A 75 6.07 -3.87 15.69
N ILE A 76 5.09 -2.97 15.58
CA ILE A 76 3.71 -3.29 15.21
C ILE A 76 3.42 -2.79 13.81
N SER A 77 2.90 -3.67 12.95
CA SER A 77 2.25 -3.32 11.70
C SER A 77 0.78 -3.71 11.77
N SER A 78 -0.08 -2.71 11.77
CA SER A 78 -1.52 -2.86 11.95
C SER A 78 -2.22 -1.66 11.30
N PRO A 79 -3.48 -1.73 10.92
CA PRO A 79 -4.25 -0.55 10.49
C PRO A 79 -4.40 0.50 11.58
N TYR A 80 -4.35 0.07 12.84
CA TYR A 80 -4.66 0.90 14.00
C TYR A 80 -3.97 0.35 15.24
N ILE A 81 -3.49 1.24 16.10
CA ILE A 81 -2.91 0.89 17.39
C ILE A 81 -3.59 1.66 18.51
N ARG A 82 -3.71 0.99 19.64
CA ARG A 82 -4.23 1.57 20.88
C ARG A 82 -3.28 1.28 22.04
N SER A 83 -3.04 2.29 22.83
CA SER A 83 -2.40 2.19 24.16
C SER A 83 -3.29 2.79 25.23
N LEU A 84 -2.84 2.81 26.47
CA LEU A 84 -3.60 3.40 27.58
C LEU A 84 -3.90 4.90 27.38
N ASP A 85 -3.02 5.58 26.67
CA ASP A 85 -3.01 7.04 26.54
C ASP A 85 -3.18 7.53 25.09
N HIS A 86 -3.10 6.62 24.09
CA HIS A 86 -3.12 7.02 22.68
C HIS A 86 -3.83 6.03 21.78
N GLU A 87 -4.52 6.58 20.80
CA GLU A 87 -5.07 5.87 19.64
C GLU A 87 -4.52 6.50 18.36
N CYS A 88 -4.00 5.69 17.44
CA CYS A 88 -3.48 6.16 16.16
C CYS A 88 -3.80 5.19 15.02
N SER A 89 -4.13 5.75 13.85
CA SER A 89 -4.11 4.98 12.61
C SER A 89 -2.66 4.73 12.20
N LEU A 90 -2.42 3.62 11.49
CA LEU A 90 -1.15 3.33 10.85
C LEU A 90 -1.40 3.12 9.35
N GLY A 91 -0.83 3.99 8.54
CA GLY A 91 -0.93 3.97 7.09
C GLY A 91 0.25 3.29 6.43
N GLY A 92 0.01 2.80 5.22
CA GLY A 92 1.05 2.36 4.30
C GLY A 92 0.93 3.19 3.02
N HIS A 93 1.50 4.39 3.02
CA HIS A 93 1.40 5.30 1.89
C HIS A 93 2.33 4.83 0.77
N ILE A 94 1.82 4.73 -0.45
CA ILE A 94 2.61 4.35 -1.63
C ILE A 94 2.68 5.54 -2.57
N HIS A 95 3.90 5.94 -2.91
CA HIS A 95 4.17 6.98 -3.87
C HIS A 95 4.46 6.37 -5.23
N LEU A 96 3.75 6.84 -6.23
CA LEU A 96 3.94 6.46 -7.63
C LEU A 96 4.32 7.68 -8.45
N SER A 97 5.33 7.56 -9.30
CA SER A 97 5.66 8.56 -10.31
C SER A 97 6.07 7.92 -11.62
N TRP A 98 5.90 8.65 -12.72
CA TRP A 98 6.21 8.20 -14.08
C TRP A 98 6.80 9.33 -14.93
N THR A 99 7.58 8.96 -15.95
CA THR A 99 8.29 9.92 -16.79
C THR A 99 7.63 10.17 -18.15
N ASN A 100 6.46 9.58 -18.42
CA ASN A 100 5.78 9.78 -19.69
C ASN A 100 5.16 11.18 -19.75
N GLU A 101 5.62 12.00 -20.70
CA GLU A 101 5.16 13.37 -20.87
C GLU A 101 3.72 13.47 -21.42
N LEU A 102 3.24 12.42 -22.08
CA LEU A 102 1.88 12.36 -22.62
C LEU A 102 0.82 12.01 -21.58
N LEU A 103 1.23 11.62 -20.38
CA LEU A 103 0.33 11.17 -19.33
C LEU A 103 0.44 12.07 -18.10
N GLU A 104 -0.45 13.00 -18.05
CA GLU A 104 -0.70 13.84 -16.88
C GLU A 104 -2.12 13.61 -16.41
N TYR A 105 -2.38 13.81 -15.13
CA TYR A 105 -3.73 13.79 -14.58
C TYR A 105 -4.09 15.14 -13.99
N ASN A 106 -5.36 15.49 -14.10
CA ASN A 106 -5.95 16.63 -13.43
C ASN A 106 -6.56 16.16 -12.10
N CYS A 107 -6.09 16.70 -10.99
CA CYS A 107 -6.53 16.29 -9.67
C CYS A 107 -8.04 16.48 -9.48
N ARG A 108 -8.59 17.64 -9.87
CA ARG A 108 -10.02 17.93 -9.73
C ARG A 108 -10.90 17.01 -10.56
N GLU A 109 -10.46 16.70 -11.78
CA GLU A 109 -11.17 15.77 -12.65
C GLU A 109 -11.14 14.35 -12.08
N LEU A 110 -9.98 13.92 -11.54
CA LEU A 110 -9.84 12.62 -10.90
C LEU A 110 -10.71 12.52 -9.64
N ASP A 111 -10.72 13.54 -8.79
CA ASP A 111 -11.60 13.60 -7.61
C ASP A 111 -13.07 13.50 -8.00
N ASN A 112 -13.52 14.33 -8.94
CA ASN A 112 -14.90 14.31 -9.44
C ASN A 112 -15.26 12.93 -10.03
N PHE A 113 -14.34 12.35 -10.79
CA PHE A 113 -14.50 11.02 -11.37
C PHE A 113 -14.72 9.95 -10.30
N LEU A 114 -13.88 9.93 -9.26
CA LEU A 114 -13.95 8.95 -8.18
C LEU A 114 -15.20 9.12 -7.31
N VAL A 115 -15.54 10.37 -6.95
CA VAL A 115 -16.74 10.68 -6.13
C VAL A 115 -18.02 10.29 -6.86
N HIS A 116 -18.13 10.63 -8.12
CA HIS A 116 -19.34 10.36 -8.91
C HIS A 116 -19.32 8.99 -9.62
N ARG A 117 -18.24 8.21 -9.44
CA ARG A 117 -18.07 6.88 -10.07
C ARG A 117 -18.43 6.88 -11.55
N MET A 118 -17.88 7.85 -12.27
CA MET A 118 -18.21 8.09 -13.67
C MET A 118 -17.98 6.84 -14.51
N LYS A 119 -18.86 6.56 -15.46
CA LYS A 119 -18.82 5.33 -16.28
C LYS A 119 -17.69 5.33 -17.31
N SER A 120 -17.17 6.50 -17.71
CA SER A 120 -16.09 6.60 -18.68
C SER A 120 -14.73 6.36 -18.00
N PRO A 121 -13.87 5.50 -18.56
CA PRO A 121 -12.55 5.25 -17.98
C PRO A 121 -11.69 6.51 -17.91
N MET A 122 -11.09 6.76 -16.76
CA MET A 122 -10.14 7.83 -16.54
C MET A 122 -8.78 7.27 -16.10
N PHE A 123 -7.69 7.89 -16.51
CA PHE A 123 -6.34 7.52 -16.08
C PHE A 123 -6.23 7.54 -14.55
N LEU A 124 -5.68 6.52 -13.96
CA LEU A 124 -5.59 6.21 -12.53
C LEU A 124 -6.88 5.77 -11.84
N GLY A 125 -8.06 6.01 -12.41
CA GLY A 125 -9.33 5.70 -11.76
C GLY A 125 -9.52 4.20 -11.49
N GLY A 126 -9.20 3.34 -12.47
CA GLY A 126 -9.26 1.89 -12.30
C GLY A 126 -8.29 1.39 -11.23
N MET A 127 -7.06 1.88 -11.24
CA MET A 127 -6.04 1.56 -10.23
C MET A 127 -6.52 1.91 -8.82
N ILE A 128 -7.07 3.09 -8.60
CA ILE A 128 -7.54 3.53 -7.27
C ILE A 128 -8.65 2.61 -6.77
N PHE A 129 -9.65 2.28 -7.58
CA PHE A 129 -10.70 1.33 -7.19
C PHE A 129 -10.18 -0.06 -6.87
N ALA A 130 -9.18 -0.56 -7.61
CA ALA A 130 -8.56 -1.85 -7.30
C ALA A 130 -7.79 -1.83 -5.97
N ILE A 131 -7.15 -0.71 -5.64
CA ILE A 131 -6.43 -0.51 -4.38
C ILE A 131 -7.41 -0.41 -3.20
N ASP A 132 -8.53 0.29 -3.36
CA ASP A 132 -9.59 0.33 -2.35
C ASP A 132 -10.13 -1.08 -2.06
N ALA A 133 -10.41 -1.85 -3.11
CA ALA A 133 -10.84 -3.23 -2.97
C ALA A 133 -9.78 -4.09 -2.24
N LEU A 134 -8.49 -3.91 -2.55
CA LEU A 134 -7.40 -4.60 -1.87
C LEU A 134 -7.37 -4.23 -0.38
N ALA A 135 -7.44 -2.94 -0.04
CA ALA A 135 -7.44 -2.48 1.34
C ALA A 135 -8.58 -3.11 2.13
N ARG A 136 -9.78 -3.18 1.57
CA ARG A 136 -10.98 -3.77 2.21
C ARG A 136 -10.82 -5.25 2.56
N ILE A 137 -10.02 -6.02 1.84
CA ILE A 137 -9.82 -7.45 2.15
C ILE A 137 -8.63 -7.69 3.09
N ILE A 138 -7.62 -6.81 3.10
CA ILE A 138 -6.45 -6.97 3.97
C ILE A 138 -6.67 -6.39 5.36
N GLU A 139 -7.59 -5.43 5.51
CA GLU A 139 -7.94 -4.83 6.81
C GLU A 139 -9.01 -5.63 7.55
N ASN A 140 -8.84 -5.80 8.87
CA ASN A 140 -9.94 -6.21 9.72
C ASN A 140 -10.98 -5.08 9.81
N ARG A 141 -12.27 -5.40 9.62
CA ARG A 141 -13.36 -4.41 9.58
C ARG A 141 -13.41 -3.50 10.81
N ASN A 142 -13.19 -4.06 12.01
CA ASN A 142 -13.23 -3.27 13.23
C ASN A 142 -12.08 -2.26 13.30
N LEU A 143 -10.90 -2.66 12.82
CA LEU A 143 -9.72 -1.79 12.77
C LEU A 143 -9.82 -0.77 11.64
N ALA A 144 -10.37 -1.14 10.50
CA ALA A 144 -10.70 -0.21 9.42
C ALA A 144 -11.65 0.89 9.93
N ASN A 145 -12.71 0.53 10.65
CA ASN A 145 -13.63 1.50 11.25
C ASN A 145 -12.94 2.38 12.31
N ALA A 146 -12.02 1.83 13.10
CA ALA A 146 -11.24 2.63 14.05
C ALA A 146 -10.32 3.63 13.33
N ARG A 147 -9.67 3.21 12.25
CA ARG A 147 -8.83 4.05 11.40
C ARG A 147 -9.61 5.18 10.74
N LEU A 148 -10.82 4.89 10.24
CA LEU A 148 -11.74 5.90 9.69
C LEU A 148 -12.12 6.98 10.70
N ARG A 149 -12.37 6.61 11.98
CA ARG A 149 -12.63 7.59 13.05
C ARG A 149 -11.46 8.52 13.32
N CYS A 150 -10.23 8.07 13.01
CA CYS A 150 -9.03 8.91 13.08
C CYS A 150 -8.84 9.79 11.83
N GLY A 151 -9.78 9.77 10.87
CA GLY A 151 -9.71 10.58 9.65
C GLY A 151 -8.83 9.98 8.54
N TYR A 152 -8.46 8.69 8.62
CA TYR A 152 -7.59 8.02 7.65
C TYR A 152 -8.24 6.79 7.02
N GLY A 153 -7.75 6.43 5.83
CA GLY A 153 -8.16 5.19 5.16
C GLY A 153 -9.56 5.25 4.56
N GLN A 154 -10.03 6.42 4.16
CA GLN A 154 -11.26 6.59 3.41
C GLN A 154 -11.15 5.95 2.02
N ASP A 155 -12.27 5.59 1.43
CA ASP A 155 -12.28 5.15 0.03
C ASP A 155 -11.78 6.28 -0.87
N ASN A 156 -11.02 5.91 -1.89
CA ASN A 156 -10.38 6.82 -2.84
C ASN A 156 -9.37 7.79 -2.18
N ASP A 157 -8.81 7.46 -1.00
CA ASP A 157 -7.85 8.33 -0.31
C ASP A 157 -6.51 8.37 -1.05
N PHE A 158 -6.27 9.49 -1.73
CA PHE A 158 -5.02 9.79 -2.39
C PHE A 158 -4.66 11.27 -2.22
N ARG A 159 -3.37 11.58 -2.34
CA ARG A 159 -2.85 12.95 -2.34
C ARG A 159 -2.09 13.21 -3.62
N PRO A 160 -2.52 14.21 -4.41
CA PRO A 160 -1.76 14.65 -5.58
C PRO A 160 -0.47 15.34 -5.12
N ILE A 161 0.65 15.01 -5.74
CA ILE A 161 1.92 15.70 -5.53
C ILE A 161 2.22 16.63 -6.70
N ASN A 162 2.04 16.14 -7.92
CA ASN A 162 2.04 16.91 -9.17
C ASN A 162 1.35 16.06 -10.25
N SER A 163 1.27 16.56 -11.50
CA SER A 163 0.57 15.88 -12.60
C SER A 163 1.13 14.49 -12.98
N LYS A 164 2.32 14.13 -12.46
CA LYS A 164 3.02 12.85 -12.75
C LYS A 164 3.40 12.09 -11.49
N ARG A 165 2.90 12.49 -10.32
CA ARG A 165 3.17 11.84 -9.06
C ARG A 165 1.96 11.87 -8.15
N ILE A 166 1.61 10.70 -7.62
CA ILE A 166 0.49 10.51 -6.70
C ILE A 166 0.95 9.74 -5.46
N GLU A 167 0.38 10.06 -4.32
CA GLU A 167 0.48 9.29 -3.08
C GLU A 167 -0.86 8.61 -2.82
N LEU A 168 -0.84 7.29 -2.72
CA LEU A 168 -1.98 6.45 -2.36
C LEU A 168 -1.98 6.26 -0.86
N ARG A 169 -3.04 6.68 -0.17
CA ARG A 169 -3.13 6.72 1.29
C ARG A 169 -4.13 5.71 1.87
N ARG A 170 -4.83 5.01 1.00
CA ARG A 170 -5.89 4.07 1.37
C ARG A 170 -5.39 2.84 2.12
N LEU A 171 -4.18 2.35 1.83
CA LEU A 171 -3.67 1.12 2.43
C LEU A 171 -3.33 1.30 3.92
N PRO A 172 -3.59 0.28 4.76
CA PRO A 172 -3.07 0.23 6.12
C PRO A 172 -1.55 -0.01 6.09
N SER A 173 -0.90 0.05 7.26
CA SER A 173 0.46 -0.47 7.39
C SER A 173 0.49 -1.94 6.96
N PHE A 174 1.25 -2.24 5.91
CA PHE A 174 1.23 -3.55 5.23
C PHE A 174 2.51 -4.37 5.42
N LEU A 175 3.36 -4.00 6.38
CA LEU A 175 4.62 -4.71 6.67
C LEU A 175 4.41 -6.01 7.46
N TYR A 176 3.42 -6.80 7.07
CA TYR A 176 3.10 -8.05 7.73
C TYR A 176 4.23 -9.09 7.65
N ASN A 177 4.73 -9.33 6.44
CA ASN A 177 5.95 -10.08 6.12
C ASN A 177 6.45 -9.66 4.74
N SER A 178 7.64 -10.13 4.36
CA SER A 178 8.25 -9.77 3.09
C SER A 178 7.41 -10.19 1.87
N SER A 179 6.79 -11.37 1.90
CA SER A 179 5.97 -11.86 0.79
C SER A 179 4.69 -11.05 0.59
N VAL A 180 3.97 -10.72 1.66
CA VAL A 180 2.77 -9.86 1.60
C VAL A 180 3.14 -8.46 1.13
N THR A 181 4.19 -7.88 1.71
CA THR A 181 4.67 -6.55 1.31
C THR A 181 5.06 -6.54 -0.17
N ARG A 182 5.82 -7.54 -0.64
CA ARG A 182 6.15 -7.70 -2.05
C ARG A 182 4.91 -7.76 -2.93
N ALA A 183 3.92 -8.57 -2.54
CA ALA A 183 2.70 -8.74 -3.32
C ALA A 183 1.93 -7.42 -3.47
N ILE A 184 1.79 -6.66 -2.39
CA ILE A 184 1.09 -5.37 -2.41
C ILE A 184 1.83 -4.36 -3.30
N LEU A 185 3.14 -4.18 -3.09
CA LEU A 185 3.96 -3.25 -3.87
C LEU A 185 3.92 -3.58 -5.35
N ALA A 186 4.08 -4.85 -5.64
CA ALA A 186 4.11 -5.30 -6.98
C ALA A 186 2.70 -5.20 -7.62
N PHE A 187 1.58 -5.48 -6.95
CA PHE A 187 0.22 -5.28 -7.47
C PHE A 187 -0.03 -3.81 -7.84
N VAL A 188 0.30 -2.89 -6.94
CA VAL A 188 0.16 -1.45 -7.17
C VAL A 188 1.01 -0.98 -8.36
N TYR A 189 2.26 -1.42 -8.44
CA TYR A 189 3.15 -1.10 -9.56
C TYR A 189 2.60 -1.58 -10.90
N SER A 190 2.07 -2.80 -10.95
CA SER A 190 1.56 -3.36 -12.20
C SER A 190 0.25 -2.73 -12.63
N LEU A 191 -0.60 -2.31 -11.70
CA LEU A 191 -1.79 -1.53 -12.02
C LEU A 191 -1.41 -0.23 -12.73
N LEU A 192 -0.42 0.51 -12.20
CA LEU A 192 0.06 1.73 -12.84
C LEU A 192 0.66 1.46 -14.22
N ASP A 193 1.54 0.45 -14.34
CA ASP A 193 2.15 0.08 -15.62
C ASP A 193 1.11 -0.28 -16.68
N TYR A 194 0.04 -0.97 -16.26
CA TYR A 194 -1.06 -1.32 -17.15
C TYR A 194 -1.91 -0.09 -17.54
N GLU A 195 -2.26 0.77 -16.60
CA GLU A 195 -2.97 2.03 -16.84
C GLU A 195 -2.19 2.92 -17.83
N ILE A 196 -0.88 3.01 -17.67
CA ILE A 196 -0.01 3.74 -18.59
C ILE A 196 -0.09 3.12 -19.99
N LYS A 197 0.04 1.79 -20.12
CA LYS A 197 -0.06 1.11 -21.42
C LYS A 197 -1.41 1.32 -22.09
N LEU A 198 -2.50 1.24 -21.31
CA LEU A 198 -3.85 1.52 -21.81
C LEU A 198 -4.00 2.93 -22.37
N ASN A 199 -3.24 3.89 -21.87
CA ASN A 199 -3.36 5.29 -22.24
C ASN A 199 -2.32 5.77 -23.27
N THR A 200 -1.24 5.02 -23.49
CA THR A 200 -0.15 5.37 -24.43
C THR A 200 -0.13 4.53 -25.71
N SER A 201 -0.73 3.36 -25.70
CA SER A 201 -0.82 2.51 -26.89
C SER A 201 -2.16 2.72 -27.60
N ASN A 202 -2.22 2.43 -28.90
CA ASN A 202 -3.46 2.42 -29.69
C ASN A 202 -4.41 1.30 -29.25
N ILE A 203 -4.48 1.06 -27.94
CA ILE A 203 -5.35 0.06 -27.33
C ILE A 203 -6.80 0.50 -27.49
N ASN A 204 -7.63 -0.41 -27.96
CA ASN A 204 -9.04 -0.21 -28.18
C ASN A 204 -9.73 0.35 -26.90
N LYS A 205 -10.54 1.41 -27.06
CA LYS A 205 -11.38 2.00 -26.00
C LYS A 205 -12.12 0.93 -25.19
N LYS A 206 -12.58 -0.13 -25.85
CA LYS A 206 -13.25 -1.28 -25.19
C LYS A 206 -12.39 -1.97 -24.14
N GLN A 207 -11.07 -2.09 -24.35
CA GLN A 207 -10.17 -2.70 -23.33
C GLN A 207 -10.03 -1.82 -22.08
N LYS A 208 -9.99 -0.49 -22.26
CA LYS A 208 -10.00 0.47 -21.14
C LYS A 208 -11.30 0.33 -20.33
N GLU A 209 -12.44 0.28 -21.00
CA GLU A 209 -13.75 0.12 -20.37
C GLU A 209 -13.87 -1.22 -19.62
N ILE A 210 -13.35 -2.30 -20.20
CA ILE A 210 -13.34 -3.63 -19.54
C ILE A 210 -12.50 -3.58 -18.26
N PHE A 211 -11.27 -3.09 -18.32
CA PHE A 211 -10.39 -3.00 -17.16
C PHE A 211 -11.01 -2.14 -16.05
N TYR A 212 -11.45 -0.94 -16.40
CA TYR A 212 -12.10 -0.04 -15.46
C TYR A 212 -13.33 -0.67 -14.80
N THR A 213 -14.20 -1.31 -15.61
CA THR A 213 -15.39 -1.99 -15.10
C THR A 213 -15.03 -3.12 -14.13
N LYS A 214 -13.96 -3.89 -14.39
CA LYS A 214 -13.48 -4.92 -13.47
C LYS A 214 -13.05 -4.32 -12.14
N CYS A 215 -12.28 -3.23 -12.16
CA CYS A 215 -11.81 -2.54 -10.96
C CYS A 215 -12.95 -1.94 -10.14
N LEU A 216 -13.89 -1.25 -10.79
CA LEU A 216 -15.08 -0.70 -10.15
C LEU A 216 -15.93 -1.81 -9.51
N ARG A 217 -16.19 -2.90 -10.23
CA ARG A 217 -16.93 -4.05 -9.69
C ARG A 217 -16.20 -4.72 -8.52
N ALA A 218 -14.87 -4.74 -8.51
CA ALA A 218 -14.12 -5.25 -7.36
C ALA A 218 -14.36 -4.39 -6.14
N ASN A 219 -14.37 -3.07 -6.29
CA ASN A 219 -14.64 -2.15 -5.19
C ASN A 219 -16.10 -2.21 -4.69
N ASP A 220 -17.07 -2.37 -5.58
CA ASP A 220 -18.51 -2.39 -5.22
C ASP A 220 -18.99 -3.74 -4.65
N ASN A 221 -18.22 -4.80 -4.77
CA ASN A 221 -18.64 -6.12 -4.33
C ASN A 221 -18.61 -6.31 -2.80
N PRO A 222 -19.45 -7.21 -2.25
CA PRO A 222 -19.28 -7.72 -0.90
C PRO A 222 -17.88 -8.34 -0.71
N ILE A 223 -17.34 -8.21 0.49
CA ILE A 223 -15.96 -8.64 0.83
C ILE A 223 -15.66 -10.08 0.35
N GLN A 224 -16.64 -10.98 0.43
CA GLN A 224 -16.50 -12.39 0.02
C GLN A 224 -16.13 -12.56 -1.47
N ARG A 225 -16.52 -11.61 -2.32
CA ARG A 225 -16.29 -11.65 -3.76
C ARG A 225 -15.10 -10.81 -4.23
N ILE A 226 -14.63 -9.90 -3.38
CA ILE A 226 -13.53 -8.99 -3.75
C ILE A 226 -12.28 -9.77 -4.13
N LYS A 227 -11.93 -10.80 -3.36
CA LYS A 227 -10.73 -11.61 -3.60
C LYS A 227 -10.71 -12.22 -5.01
N THR A 228 -11.80 -12.84 -5.43
CA THR A 228 -11.93 -13.40 -6.79
C THR A 228 -11.81 -12.31 -7.86
N ARG A 229 -12.38 -11.14 -7.62
CA ARG A 229 -12.29 -10.00 -8.56
C ARG A 229 -10.88 -9.45 -8.67
N LEU A 230 -10.14 -9.37 -7.57
CA LEU A 230 -8.74 -8.94 -7.60
C LEU A 230 -7.84 -9.94 -8.32
N ILE A 231 -8.11 -11.23 -8.22
CA ILE A 231 -7.42 -12.27 -9.02
C ILE A 231 -7.69 -12.03 -10.52
N ASP A 232 -8.94 -11.80 -10.93
CA ASP A 232 -9.32 -11.51 -12.31
C ASP A 232 -8.64 -10.21 -12.85
N ILE A 233 -8.51 -9.19 -12.01
CA ILE A 233 -7.75 -7.98 -12.34
C ILE A 233 -6.26 -8.31 -12.50
N ALA A 234 -5.68 -9.06 -11.58
CA ALA A 234 -4.27 -9.44 -11.63
C ALA A 234 -3.94 -10.24 -12.90
N GLU A 235 -4.81 -11.14 -13.32
CA GLU A 235 -4.71 -11.87 -14.59
C GLU A 235 -4.82 -10.93 -15.80
N THR A 236 -5.70 -9.94 -15.73
CA THR A 236 -5.89 -8.96 -16.81
C THR A 236 -4.64 -8.09 -17.02
N VAL A 237 -3.96 -7.68 -15.94
CA VAL A 237 -2.74 -6.86 -16.03
C VAL A 237 -1.49 -7.67 -16.37
N ASP A 238 -1.66 -8.92 -16.77
CA ASP A 238 -0.57 -9.83 -17.17
C ASP A 238 0.48 -10.03 -16.07
N TRP A 239 0.04 -9.84 -14.83
CA TRP A 239 0.89 -9.88 -13.66
C TRP A 239 1.69 -11.18 -13.53
N PHE A 240 1.02 -12.31 -13.69
CA PHE A 240 1.63 -13.62 -13.53
C PHE A 240 2.76 -13.93 -14.54
N LYS A 241 2.90 -13.11 -15.59
CA LYS A 241 3.93 -13.25 -16.62
C LYS A 241 5.17 -12.39 -16.39
N LYS A 242 5.08 -11.31 -15.58
CA LYS A 242 6.14 -10.27 -15.50
C LYS A 242 7.36 -10.69 -14.70
N SER A 243 7.17 -11.30 -13.55
CA SER A 243 8.29 -11.82 -12.76
C SER A 243 7.82 -13.01 -11.93
N LYS A 244 8.59 -14.09 -11.95
CA LYS A 244 8.28 -15.28 -11.16
C LYS A 244 8.14 -15.00 -9.65
N PRO A 245 9.03 -14.22 -9.01
CA PRO A 245 8.90 -13.89 -7.59
C PRO A 245 7.68 -13.05 -7.25
N ASP A 246 7.31 -12.10 -8.10
CA ASP A 246 6.13 -11.24 -7.88
C ASP A 246 4.84 -12.04 -8.06
N ALA A 247 4.78 -12.92 -9.07
CA ALA A 247 3.67 -13.82 -9.28
C ALA A 247 3.46 -14.78 -8.09
N ILE A 248 4.55 -15.33 -7.54
CA ILE A 248 4.52 -16.17 -6.35
C ILE A 248 4.00 -15.39 -5.14
N ALA A 249 4.49 -14.16 -4.92
CA ALA A 249 4.08 -13.32 -3.81
C ALA A 249 2.59 -12.98 -3.89
N LEU A 250 2.07 -12.64 -5.08
CA LEU A 250 0.66 -12.34 -5.26
C LEU A 250 -0.22 -13.58 -5.05
N LYS A 251 0.18 -14.72 -5.61
CA LYS A 251 -0.51 -15.99 -5.35
C LYS A 251 -0.54 -16.29 -3.86
N TYR A 252 0.55 -16.06 -3.15
CA TYR A 252 0.61 -16.21 -1.70
C TYR A 252 -0.40 -15.28 -1.01
N LEU A 253 -0.46 -13.97 -1.36
CA LEU A 253 -1.42 -13.03 -0.79
C LEU A 253 -2.87 -13.50 -0.92
N PHE A 254 -3.23 -14.09 -2.07
CA PHE A 254 -4.58 -14.60 -2.30
C PHE A 254 -4.84 -16.02 -1.74
N THR A 255 -3.82 -16.74 -1.28
CA THR A 255 -4.01 -18.03 -0.62
C THR A 255 -4.06 -17.93 0.91
N ILE A 256 -3.42 -16.93 1.52
CA ILE A 256 -3.45 -16.74 2.96
C ILE A 256 -4.85 -16.37 3.46
N LYS A 257 -5.05 -16.58 4.77
CA LYS A 257 -6.28 -16.17 5.44
C LYS A 257 -6.33 -14.64 5.55
N LEU A 258 -7.34 -14.04 4.98
CA LEU A 258 -7.63 -12.61 5.07
C LEU A 258 -8.85 -12.39 5.97
N PRO A 259 -8.96 -11.25 6.67
CA PRO A 259 -7.98 -10.15 6.73
C PRO A 259 -6.66 -10.55 7.38
N LEU A 260 -5.62 -9.75 7.13
CA LEU A 260 -4.33 -9.96 7.77
C LEU A 260 -4.46 -9.79 9.29
N PRO A 261 -3.90 -10.71 10.10
CA PRO A 261 -3.94 -10.53 11.53
C PRO A 261 -3.10 -9.33 11.94
N CYS A 262 -3.59 -8.58 12.94
CA CYS A 262 -2.76 -7.57 13.59
C CYS A 262 -1.59 -8.24 14.29
N ARG A 263 -0.38 -7.85 13.96
CA ARG A 263 0.82 -8.41 14.55
C ARG A 263 1.41 -7.44 15.55
N GLU A 264 1.52 -7.90 16.79
CA GLU A 264 2.20 -7.16 17.86
C GLU A 264 3.72 -7.13 17.70
N ASP A 265 4.29 -7.97 16.84
CA ASP A 265 5.70 -7.93 16.47
C ASP A 265 5.87 -8.52 15.07
N ILE A 266 6.37 -7.71 14.13
CA ILE A 266 6.60 -8.14 12.75
C ILE A 266 8.00 -8.75 12.54
N ILE A 267 8.91 -8.56 13.48
CA ILE A 267 10.32 -8.96 13.36
C ILE A 267 10.50 -10.44 13.00
N PRO A 268 9.81 -11.39 13.67
CA PRO A 268 9.95 -12.81 13.35
C PRO A 268 9.52 -13.16 11.91
N ASN A 269 8.61 -12.36 11.34
CA ASN A 269 8.04 -12.62 10.02
C ASN A 269 8.91 -12.13 8.86
N TRP A 270 9.95 -11.36 9.16
CA TRP A 270 10.83 -10.76 8.16
C TRP A 270 12.20 -11.47 8.07
N GLU A 271 12.40 -12.55 8.84
CA GLU A 271 13.67 -13.30 8.86
C GLU A 271 14.91 -12.40 9.02
N LEU A 272 14.77 -11.32 9.81
CA LEU A 272 15.82 -10.32 9.99
C LEU A 272 16.96 -10.78 10.91
N THR A 273 16.83 -11.97 11.48
CA THR A 273 17.76 -12.53 12.48
C THR A 273 18.87 -13.38 11.87
N LYS A 274 18.83 -13.59 10.56
CA LYS A 274 19.86 -14.35 9.81
C LYS A 274 20.98 -13.46 9.28
#